data_38848eba90b7c9ea05a328a90db8a5fb
#
_entry.id   38848eba90b7c9ea05a328a90db8a5fb
#
_cell.length_a   1.000
_cell.length_b   1.000
_cell.length_c   1.000
_cell.angle_alpha   90.00
_cell.angle_beta   90.00
_cell.angle_gamma   90.00
#
_symmetry.space_group_name_H-M   'P 1'
#
loop_
_entity.id
_entity.type
_entity.pdbx_description
1 polymer ?
#
loop_
_entity_poly.entity_id
_entity_poly.type
_entity_poly.pdbx_seq_one_letter_code
_entity_poly.pdbx_strand_id
1 'polypeptide(L)'
;FTTVSAMPGSAVNKVVYVENVGSGAFYTRVKITPEMVGADGEIIPLDASERLLTLDLNDTDWIAGEGGYYYYRGSVDPKTATSKLFNHVTFSKDMGNEYQNTTVHIYVTAEAVQTANLEKYAANDVRDVWKHVGTVEASTSSTQIDPIPTP
;
A
#
# COMPACT_ATOMS: atom_id res chain seq x y z
N PHE A 1 1.87 -12.80 5.05
CA PHE A 1 3.27 -12.56 4.69
C PHE A 1 3.66 -13.38 3.47
N THR A 2 3.87 -12.74 2.36
CA THR A 2 4.24 -13.41 1.11
C THR A 2 5.68 -13.08 0.75
N THR A 3 6.50 -14.09 0.50
CA THR A 3 7.88 -13.92 0.08
C THR A 3 7.99 -14.18 -1.42
N VAL A 4 8.59 -13.26 -2.15
CA VAL A 4 8.73 -13.34 -3.61
C VAL A 4 10.12 -12.89 -4.02
N SER A 5 10.69 -13.53 -5.03
CA SER A 5 11.99 -13.16 -5.58
C SER A 5 11.87 -11.91 -6.46
N ALA A 6 12.76 -10.95 -6.23
CA ALA A 6 12.81 -9.71 -7.00
C ALA A 6 13.87 -9.79 -8.10
N MET A 7 13.52 -9.38 -9.31
CA MET A 7 14.45 -9.26 -10.45
C MET A 7 14.35 -7.88 -11.06
N PRO A 8 15.47 -7.23 -11.43
CA PRO A 8 15.39 -5.97 -12.17
C PRO A 8 14.48 -6.11 -13.39
N GLY A 9 13.55 -5.18 -13.54
CA GLY A 9 12.58 -5.21 -14.64
C GLY A 9 11.46 -6.22 -14.49
N SER A 10 11.40 -7.01 -13.42
CA SER A 10 10.33 -7.98 -13.20
C SER A 10 9.16 -7.36 -12.44
N ALA A 11 8.01 -8.02 -12.51
CA ALA A 11 6.84 -7.66 -11.76
C ALA A 11 6.44 -8.80 -10.83
N VAL A 12 5.93 -8.46 -9.67
CA VAL A 12 5.47 -9.42 -8.66
C VAL A 12 4.00 -9.16 -8.37
N ASN A 13 3.21 -10.22 -8.31
CA ASN A 13 1.79 -10.09 -7.98
C ASN A 13 1.64 -9.78 -6.49
N LYS A 14 1.01 -8.67 -6.19
CA LYS A 14 0.62 -8.28 -4.83
C LYS A 14 -0.67 -7.50 -4.92
N VAL A 15 -1.77 -8.17 -4.64
CA VAL A 15 -3.11 -7.58 -4.72
C VAL A 15 -3.46 -6.97 -3.37
N VAL A 16 -3.87 -5.70 -3.38
CA VAL A 16 -4.27 -4.98 -2.18
C VAL A 16 -5.67 -4.40 -2.36
N TYR A 17 -6.56 -4.72 -1.45
CA TYR A 17 -7.89 -4.15 -1.35
C TYR A 17 -8.35 -4.22 0.12
N VAL A 18 -9.45 -3.55 0.44
CA VAL A 18 -9.99 -3.54 1.80
C VAL A 18 -11.39 -4.12 1.77
N GLU A 19 -11.65 -5.10 2.64
CA GLU A 19 -12.95 -5.74 2.78
C GLU A 19 -13.61 -5.30 4.08
N ASN A 20 -14.90 -4.96 4.00
CA ASN A 20 -15.68 -4.60 5.17
C ASN A 20 -16.43 -5.85 5.67
N VAL A 21 -15.91 -6.45 6.71
CA VAL A 21 -16.55 -7.64 7.34
C VAL A 21 -17.47 -7.27 8.50
N GLY A 22 -17.61 -5.99 8.79
CA GLY A 22 -18.43 -5.49 9.88
C GLY A 22 -19.89 -5.32 9.51
N SER A 23 -20.62 -4.57 10.35
CA SER A 23 -22.07 -4.32 10.20
C SER A 23 -22.40 -2.88 9.79
N GLY A 24 -21.43 -1.98 9.76
CA GLY A 24 -21.63 -0.59 9.36
C GLY A 24 -20.70 -0.20 8.22
N ALA A 25 -21.13 0.75 7.39
CA ALA A 25 -20.31 1.29 6.33
C ALA A 25 -19.14 2.09 6.90
N PHE A 26 -18.01 2.12 6.19
CA PHE A 26 -16.85 2.89 6.60
C PHE A 26 -16.15 3.58 5.41
N TYR A 27 -15.34 4.58 5.73
CA TYR A 27 -14.31 5.12 4.84
C TYR A 27 -13.00 4.44 5.16
N THR A 28 -12.15 4.23 4.16
CA THR A 28 -10.88 3.55 4.36
C THR A 28 -9.73 4.25 3.65
N ARG A 29 -8.56 4.15 4.25
CA ARG A 29 -7.30 4.54 3.62
C ARG A 29 -6.26 3.47 3.86
N VAL A 30 -5.28 3.40 2.97
CA VAL A 30 -4.20 2.43 3.02
C VAL A 30 -2.88 3.16 2.97
N LYS A 31 -1.98 2.82 3.89
CA LYS A 31 -0.60 3.32 3.87
C LYS A 31 0.31 2.22 3.35
N ILE A 32 1.15 2.57 2.38
CA ILE A 32 2.12 1.65 1.80
C ILE A 32 3.52 2.13 2.20
N THR A 33 4.28 1.27 2.85
CA THR A 33 5.64 1.59 3.31
C THR A 33 6.58 0.52 2.78
N PRO A 34 7.36 0.81 1.74
CA PRO A 34 8.39 -0.11 1.27
C PRO A 34 9.66 0.02 2.13
N GLU A 35 10.35 -1.09 2.33
CA GLU A 35 11.60 -1.15 3.07
C GLU A 35 12.53 -2.13 2.37
N MET A 36 13.77 -1.76 2.19
CA MET A 36 14.77 -2.63 1.61
C MET A 36 15.82 -2.99 2.67
N VAL A 37 16.13 -4.28 2.78
CA VAL A 37 17.11 -4.79 3.75
C VAL A 37 18.25 -5.42 2.98
N GLY A 38 19.49 -4.98 3.26
CA GLY A 38 20.68 -5.53 2.64
C GLY A 38 21.03 -6.92 3.15
N ALA A 39 22.00 -7.55 2.49
CA ALA A 39 22.45 -8.90 2.85
C ALA A 39 23.00 -8.99 4.28
N ASP A 40 23.48 -7.89 4.80
CA ASP A 40 24.01 -7.77 6.18
C ASP A 40 22.95 -7.46 7.23
N GLY A 41 21.67 -7.35 6.81
CA GLY A 41 20.56 -7.00 7.69
C GLY A 41 20.36 -5.52 7.92
N GLU A 42 21.17 -4.66 7.30
CA GLU A 42 20.99 -3.22 7.41
C GLU A 42 19.85 -2.72 6.54
N ILE A 43 19.08 -1.78 7.07
CA ILE A 43 18.00 -1.13 6.30
C ILE A 43 18.62 -0.14 5.34
N ILE A 44 18.31 -0.31 4.05
CA ILE A 44 18.73 0.60 2.99
C ILE A 44 17.54 1.53 2.72
N PRO A 45 17.66 2.87 2.96
CA PRO A 45 16.58 3.78 2.67
C PRO A 45 16.24 3.76 1.18
N LEU A 46 14.94 3.63 0.86
CA LEU A 46 14.49 3.77 -0.51
C LEU A 46 14.35 5.26 -0.83
N ASP A 47 15.19 5.73 -1.73
CA ASP A 47 15.11 7.10 -2.22
C ASP A 47 13.98 7.18 -3.23
N ALA A 48 12.99 8.03 -2.94
CA ALA A 48 11.86 8.24 -3.84
C ALA A 48 12.30 8.75 -5.22
N SER A 49 13.44 9.43 -5.30
CA SER A 49 13.95 9.91 -6.58
C SER A 49 14.48 8.79 -7.48
N GLU A 50 14.87 7.65 -6.92
CA GLU A 50 15.41 6.53 -7.68
C GLU A 50 14.31 5.67 -8.31
N ARG A 51 13.09 5.73 -7.79
CA ARG A 51 11.93 5.01 -8.30
C ARG A 51 12.20 3.53 -8.57
N LEU A 52 12.83 2.87 -7.61
CA LEU A 52 13.19 1.46 -7.76
C LEU A 52 11.97 0.53 -7.81
N LEU A 53 10.87 0.96 -7.21
CA LEU A 53 9.61 0.22 -7.19
C LEU A 53 8.51 1.04 -7.81
N THR A 54 7.69 0.41 -8.62
CA THR A 54 6.50 1.03 -9.22
C THR A 54 5.28 0.16 -8.92
N LEU A 55 4.18 0.80 -8.54
CA LEU A 55 2.90 0.15 -8.30
C LEU A 55 1.92 0.55 -9.39
N ASP A 56 1.12 -0.40 -9.85
CA ASP A 56 0.04 -0.14 -10.81
C ASP A 56 -1.20 0.39 -10.07
N LEU A 57 -1.09 1.61 -9.56
CA LEU A 57 -2.11 2.22 -8.71
C LEU A 57 -3.40 2.50 -9.46
N ASN A 58 -4.53 2.14 -8.83
CA ASN A 58 -5.85 2.47 -9.32
C ASN A 58 -6.23 3.89 -8.87
N ASP A 59 -5.92 4.88 -9.69
CA ASP A 59 -6.20 6.28 -9.40
C ASP A 59 -7.61 6.71 -9.78
N THR A 60 -8.41 5.81 -10.34
CA THR A 60 -9.83 6.04 -10.62
C THR A 60 -10.66 5.97 -9.34
N ASP A 61 -10.45 4.94 -8.53
CA ASP A 61 -11.24 4.68 -7.32
C ASP A 61 -10.53 5.12 -6.04
N TRP A 62 -9.23 5.39 -6.12
CA TRP A 62 -8.42 5.81 -4.99
C TRP A 62 -7.74 7.13 -5.28
N ILE A 63 -7.46 7.90 -4.24
CA ILE A 63 -6.74 9.17 -4.36
C ILE A 63 -5.54 9.20 -3.43
N ALA A 64 -4.39 9.60 -3.96
CA ALA A 64 -3.16 9.72 -3.19
C ALA A 64 -3.23 10.90 -2.22
N GLY A 65 -2.64 10.72 -1.05
CA GLY A 65 -2.45 11.77 -0.05
C GLY A 65 -0.98 11.85 0.37
N GLU A 66 -0.73 12.54 1.45
CA GLU A 66 0.62 12.68 1.99
C GLU A 66 1.02 11.44 2.79
N GLY A 67 2.32 11.25 2.97
CA GLY A 67 2.85 10.22 3.86
C GLY A 67 2.66 8.78 3.39
N GLY A 68 2.46 8.55 2.10
CA GLY A 68 2.26 7.21 1.56
C GLY A 68 0.85 6.67 1.70
N TYR A 69 -0.11 7.55 2.02
CA TYR A 69 -1.52 7.16 2.14
C TYR A 69 -2.25 7.24 0.82
N TYR A 70 -3.17 6.28 0.63
CA TYR A 70 -4.11 6.25 -0.48
C TYR A 70 -5.51 6.10 0.09
N TYR A 71 -6.43 6.94 -0.37
CA TYR A 71 -7.79 7.05 0.17
C TYR A 71 -8.78 6.52 -0.84
N TYR A 72 -9.65 5.59 -0.42
CA TYR A 72 -10.73 5.14 -1.26
C TYR A 72 -11.75 6.25 -1.42
N ARG A 73 -12.21 6.50 -2.65
CA ARG A 73 -13.07 7.66 -2.95
C ARG A 73 -14.48 7.54 -2.41
N GLY A 74 -14.97 6.33 -2.22
CA GLY A 74 -16.33 6.10 -1.73
C GLY A 74 -16.34 5.49 -0.33
N SER A 75 -17.52 5.21 0.17
CA SER A 75 -17.72 4.42 1.36
C SER A 75 -17.77 2.94 0.99
N VAL A 76 -17.49 2.08 1.97
CA VAL A 76 -17.53 0.62 1.80
C VAL A 76 -18.67 0.09 2.65
N ASP A 77 -19.69 -0.45 2.00
CA ASP A 77 -20.84 -1.02 2.69
C ASP A 77 -20.48 -2.34 3.39
N PRO A 78 -21.24 -2.73 4.44
CA PRO A 78 -21.01 -4.01 5.08
C PRO A 78 -21.05 -5.17 4.08
N LYS A 79 -20.13 -6.12 4.26
CA LYS A 79 -20.02 -7.34 3.43
C LYS A 79 -19.63 -7.05 1.97
N THR A 80 -19.07 -5.89 1.69
CA THR A 80 -18.51 -5.55 0.38
C THR A 80 -17.03 -5.20 0.53
N ALA A 81 -16.34 -5.07 -0.60
CA ALA A 81 -14.92 -4.72 -0.63
C ALA A 81 -14.70 -3.52 -1.56
N THR A 82 -13.59 -2.83 -1.35
CA THR A 82 -13.12 -1.82 -2.31
C THR A 82 -12.67 -2.51 -3.58
N SER A 83 -12.54 -1.74 -4.66
CA SER A 83 -11.74 -2.17 -5.79
C SER A 83 -10.28 -2.31 -5.37
N LYS A 84 -9.50 -3.02 -6.15
CA LYS A 84 -8.09 -3.24 -5.86
C LYS A 84 -7.31 -1.93 -6.00
N LEU A 85 -6.47 -1.63 -5.01
CA LEU A 85 -5.61 -0.45 -5.04
C LEU A 85 -4.48 -0.66 -6.03
N PHE A 86 -3.84 -1.83 -6.00
CA PHE A 86 -2.86 -2.25 -6.99
C PHE A 86 -2.80 -3.77 -7.04
N ASN A 87 -2.23 -4.30 -8.12
CA ASN A 87 -2.12 -5.73 -8.37
C ASN A 87 -0.68 -6.22 -8.51
N HIS A 88 0.23 -5.31 -8.84
CA HIS A 88 1.62 -5.66 -9.14
C HIS A 88 2.58 -4.66 -8.54
N VAL A 89 3.73 -5.17 -8.12
CA VAL A 89 4.91 -4.37 -7.79
C VAL A 89 5.93 -4.64 -8.87
N THR A 90 6.40 -3.59 -9.55
CA THR A 90 7.39 -3.70 -10.61
C THR A 90 8.72 -3.15 -10.12
N PHE A 91 9.80 -3.90 -10.35
CA PHE A 91 11.15 -3.48 -10.01
C PHE A 91 11.78 -2.80 -11.22
N SER A 92 12.44 -1.66 -10.98
CA SER A 92 13.08 -0.89 -12.03
C SER A 92 14.18 -1.72 -12.70
N LYS A 93 14.32 -1.57 -14.02
CA LYS A 93 15.45 -2.12 -14.78
C LYS A 93 16.78 -1.50 -14.36
N ASP A 94 16.72 -0.31 -13.74
CA ASP A 94 17.90 0.44 -13.29
C ASP A 94 18.41 -0.03 -11.93
N MET A 95 17.77 -1.05 -11.33
CA MET A 95 18.30 -1.68 -10.12
C MET A 95 19.65 -2.32 -10.44
N GLY A 96 20.71 -1.71 -9.96
CA GLY A 96 22.06 -2.17 -10.22
C GLY A 96 22.49 -3.31 -9.30
N ASN A 97 23.76 -3.70 -9.43
CA ASN A 97 24.34 -4.81 -8.67
C ASN A 97 24.35 -4.54 -7.16
N GLU A 98 24.32 -3.27 -6.74
CA GLU A 98 24.27 -2.89 -5.33
C GLU A 98 22.99 -3.38 -4.63
N TYR A 99 21.96 -3.72 -5.37
CA TYR A 99 20.71 -4.25 -4.82
C TYR A 99 20.64 -5.78 -4.85
N GLN A 100 21.69 -6.45 -5.33
CA GLN A 100 21.73 -7.91 -5.27
C GLN A 100 21.80 -8.38 -3.81
N ASN A 101 21.14 -9.48 -3.53
CA ASN A 101 21.04 -10.05 -2.17
C ASN A 101 20.31 -9.12 -1.18
N THR A 102 19.49 -8.20 -1.67
CA THR A 102 18.61 -7.40 -0.81
C THR A 102 17.23 -8.04 -0.74
N THR A 103 16.55 -7.77 0.37
CA THR A 103 15.17 -8.19 0.58
C THR A 103 14.29 -6.96 0.61
N VAL A 104 13.18 -6.98 -0.10
CA VAL A 104 12.21 -5.87 -0.10
C VAL A 104 11.00 -6.29 0.72
N HIS A 105 10.66 -5.47 1.72
CA HIS A 105 9.45 -5.60 2.51
C HIS A 105 8.48 -4.50 2.09
N ILE A 106 7.24 -4.87 1.84
CA ILE A 106 6.18 -3.89 1.57
C ILE A 106 5.16 -4.03 2.68
N TYR A 107 5.08 -3.01 3.53
CA TYR A 107 4.13 -2.97 4.63
C TYR A 107 2.90 -2.22 4.17
N VAL A 108 1.74 -2.85 4.35
CA VAL A 108 0.45 -2.28 3.98
C VAL A 108 -0.40 -2.20 5.25
N THR A 109 -0.79 -0.99 5.63
CA THR A 109 -1.65 -0.76 6.78
C THR A 109 -2.95 -0.12 6.30
N ALA A 110 -4.07 -0.76 6.59
CA ALA A 110 -5.39 -0.22 6.29
C ALA A 110 -6.01 0.36 7.55
N GLU A 111 -6.64 1.52 7.41
CA GLU A 111 -7.40 2.16 8.47
C GLU A 111 -8.84 2.37 8.00
N ALA A 112 -9.79 2.29 8.91
CA ALA A 112 -11.19 2.47 8.61
C ALA A 112 -11.87 3.30 9.70
N VAL A 113 -12.83 4.13 9.29
CA VAL A 113 -13.68 4.90 10.20
C VAL A 113 -15.12 4.82 9.75
N GLN A 114 -16.05 4.72 10.68
CA GLN A 114 -17.48 4.68 10.40
C GLN A 114 -17.92 5.95 9.67
N THR A 115 -18.86 5.82 8.74
CA THR A 115 -19.33 6.95 7.95
C THR A 115 -20.16 7.96 8.75
N ALA A 116 -20.75 7.56 9.86
CA ALA A 116 -21.67 8.39 10.64
C ALA A 116 -21.03 9.74 11.01
N ASN A 117 -21.72 10.82 10.66
CA ASN A 117 -21.31 12.22 10.91
C ASN A 117 -20.09 12.68 10.10
N LEU A 118 -19.62 11.88 9.14
CA LEU A 118 -18.46 12.21 8.33
C LEU A 118 -18.78 12.45 6.85
N GLU A 119 -19.99 12.12 6.42
CA GLU A 119 -20.39 12.21 5.01
C GLU A 119 -20.24 13.63 4.44
N LYS A 120 -20.50 14.65 5.26
CA LYS A 120 -20.38 16.05 4.83
C LYS A 120 -18.93 16.43 4.48
N TYR A 121 -17.95 15.81 5.14
CA TYR A 121 -16.54 16.03 4.82
C TYR A 121 -16.14 15.27 3.56
N ALA A 122 -16.61 14.05 3.42
CA ALA A 122 -16.33 13.22 2.24
C ALA A 122 -16.92 13.80 0.97
N ALA A 123 -18.05 14.49 1.06
CA ALA A 123 -18.69 15.11 -0.10
C ALA A 123 -17.82 16.18 -0.76
N ASN A 124 -16.96 16.83 0.02
CA ASN A 124 -16.02 17.81 -0.48
C ASN A 124 -14.73 17.15 -0.97
N ASP A 125 -14.10 16.37 -0.11
CA ASP A 125 -12.91 15.58 -0.42
C ASP A 125 -12.82 14.46 0.61
N VAL A 126 -12.78 13.21 0.15
CA VAL A 126 -12.76 12.06 1.06
C VAL A 126 -11.58 12.10 2.02
N ARG A 127 -10.46 12.73 1.64
CA ARG A 127 -9.29 12.88 2.52
C ARG A 127 -9.58 13.75 3.73
N ASP A 128 -10.56 14.66 3.62
CA ASP A 128 -10.93 15.56 4.73
C ASP A 128 -11.59 14.81 5.89
N VAL A 129 -12.19 13.67 5.63
CA VAL A 129 -12.77 12.81 6.68
C VAL A 129 -11.76 12.55 7.80
N TRP A 130 -10.52 12.30 7.43
CA TRP A 130 -9.46 11.88 8.35
C TRP A 130 -8.93 13.00 9.24
N LYS A 131 -9.29 14.24 8.95
CA LYS A 131 -8.98 15.38 9.82
C LYS A 131 -9.93 15.49 11.01
N HIS A 132 -11.05 14.74 10.98
CA HIS A 132 -12.12 14.86 11.96
C HIS A 132 -12.37 13.57 12.74
N VAL A 133 -11.43 12.62 12.69
CA VAL A 133 -11.57 11.33 13.37
C VAL A 133 -10.66 11.30 14.59
N GLY A 134 -11.15 10.66 15.68
CA GLY A 134 -10.37 10.49 16.91
C GLY A 134 -9.72 9.13 17.00
N THR A 135 -10.48 8.07 16.76
CA THR A 135 -10.01 6.69 16.85
C THR A 135 -10.26 5.96 15.54
N VAL A 136 -9.25 5.25 15.05
CA VAL A 136 -9.35 4.47 13.81
C VAL A 136 -9.04 3.00 14.09
N GLU A 137 -9.70 2.11 13.35
CA GLU A 137 -9.35 0.70 13.33
C GLU A 137 -8.29 0.48 12.25
N ALA A 138 -7.25 -0.27 12.57
CA ALA A 138 -6.14 -0.50 11.66
C ALA A 138 -5.84 -2.00 11.53
N SER A 139 -5.46 -2.39 10.32
CA SER A 139 -4.98 -3.73 10.02
C SER A 139 -3.72 -3.61 9.17
N THR A 140 -2.67 -4.34 9.55
CA THR A 140 -1.38 -4.29 8.85
C THR A 140 -1.06 -5.64 8.24
N SER A 141 -0.65 -5.64 6.98
CA SER A 141 -0.07 -6.80 6.33
C SER A 141 1.28 -6.41 5.73
N SER A 142 2.15 -7.40 5.55
CA SER A 142 3.46 -7.17 4.93
C SER A 142 3.73 -8.23 3.87
N THR A 143 4.46 -7.83 2.84
CA THR A 143 4.99 -8.73 1.83
C THR A 143 6.48 -8.60 1.81
N GLN A 144 7.17 -9.71 1.99
CA GLN A 144 8.62 -9.80 1.87
C GLN A 144 8.96 -10.34 0.48
N ILE A 145 9.89 -9.68 -0.18
CA ILE A 145 10.36 -10.09 -1.50
C ILE A 145 11.83 -10.47 -1.36
N ASP A 146 12.13 -11.73 -1.62
CA ASP A 146 13.50 -12.25 -1.48
C ASP A 146 14.40 -11.79 -2.62
N PRO A 147 15.71 -11.66 -2.35
CA PRO A 147 16.66 -11.35 -3.41
C PRO A 147 16.74 -12.49 -4.42
N ILE A 148 17.12 -12.13 -5.64
CA ILE A 148 17.26 -13.08 -6.74
C ILE A 148 18.48 -13.96 -6.51
N PRO A 149 18.38 -15.27 -6.75
CA PRO A 149 19.57 -16.08 -6.83
C PRO A 149 20.45 -15.59 -8.00
N THR A 150 21.67 -15.25 -7.71
CA THR A 150 22.65 -14.95 -8.78
C THR A 150 22.83 -16.18 -9.65
N PRO A 151 22.78 -16.00 -10.98
CA PRO A 151 23.06 -17.12 -11.88
C PRO A 151 24.48 -17.63 -11.73
#